data_9df9ca715c3a9f1d030d1daf0797851a
#
_entry.id   9df9ca715c3a9f1d030d1daf0797851a
#
_cell.length_a   1.000
_cell.length_b   1.000
_cell.length_c   1.000
_cell.angle_alpha   90.00
_cell.angle_beta   90.00
_cell.angle_gamma   90.00
#
_symmetry.space_group_name_H-M   'P 1'
#
loop_
_entity.id
_entity.type
_entity.pdbx_description
1 polymer ?
#
loop_
_entity_poly.entity_id
_entity_poly.type
_entity_poly.pdbx_seq_one_letter_code
_entity_poly.pdbx_strand_id
1 'polypeptide(L)'
;MAQSLSEAGISTFLVPDSSIYAIMSRVSKVILGAHAIIANGGMFAVTGSLLAATAAQAHSTPVVVCAGQFKITPLWNLYQDHSALDFSDPSSVLGFEEGTLVDKVDVINPYYDYVRPDLVHAYITNE
;
A
#
# COMPACT_ATOMS: atom_id res chain seq x y z
N MET A 1 -7.01 -5.93 -11.87
CA MET A 1 -7.43 -6.82 -10.76
C MET A 1 -8.94 -6.87 -10.61
N ALA A 2 -9.67 -5.76 -10.35
CA ALA A 2 -11.12 -5.79 -10.16
C ALA A 2 -11.87 -6.43 -11.34
N GLN A 3 -11.50 -6.08 -12.57
CA GLN A 3 -12.07 -6.68 -13.77
C GLN A 3 -11.84 -8.20 -13.82
N SER A 4 -10.60 -8.65 -13.57
CA SER A 4 -10.25 -10.09 -13.63
C SER A 4 -10.99 -10.91 -12.56
N LEU A 5 -11.21 -10.33 -11.36
CA LEU A 5 -12.00 -10.97 -10.32
C LEU A 5 -13.48 -11.08 -10.71
N SER A 6 -14.03 -10.03 -11.29
CA SER A 6 -15.41 -10.01 -11.75
C SER A 6 -15.63 -11.01 -12.89
N GLU A 7 -14.71 -11.11 -13.86
CA GLU A 7 -14.74 -12.10 -14.94
C GLU A 7 -14.65 -13.54 -14.43
N ALA A 8 -13.95 -13.75 -13.31
CA ALA A 8 -13.90 -15.05 -12.62
C ALA A 8 -15.18 -15.37 -11.80
N GLY A 9 -16.22 -14.53 -11.85
CA GLY A 9 -17.48 -14.73 -11.12
C GLY A 9 -17.43 -14.36 -9.65
N ILE A 10 -16.38 -13.64 -9.20
CA ILE A 10 -16.25 -13.19 -7.83
C ILE A 10 -16.96 -11.84 -7.69
N SER A 11 -17.88 -11.73 -6.72
CA SER A 11 -18.56 -10.46 -6.41
C SER A 11 -17.51 -9.41 -6.00
N THR A 12 -17.40 -8.35 -6.77
CA THR A 12 -16.32 -7.37 -6.65
C THR A 12 -16.88 -5.97 -6.52
N PHE A 13 -16.38 -5.22 -5.53
CA PHE A 13 -16.73 -3.82 -5.30
C PHE A 13 -15.47 -2.98 -5.43
N LEU A 14 -15.54 -1.91 -6.20
CA LEU A 14 -14.50 -0.90 -6.30
C LEU A 14 -14.87 0.29 -5.43
N VAL A 15 -13.98 0.66 -4.53
CA VAL A 15 -14.17 1.79 -3.61
C VAL A 15 -12.96 2.71 -3.65
N PRO A 16 -13.12 4.02 -3.40
CA PRO A 16 -11.99 4.93 -3.32
C PRO A 16 -11.20 4.70 -2.03
N ASP A 17 -9.90 5.00 -2.05
CA ASP A 17 -9.00 4.83 -0.90
C ASP A 17 -9.45 5.63 0.33
N SER A 18 -10.10 6.78 0.11
CA SER A 18 -10.69 7.58 1.20
C SER A 18 -11.77 6.84 2.00
N SER A 19 -12.36 5.78 1.45
CA SER A 19 -13.40 4.97 2.11
C SER A 19 -12.85 3.78 2.90
N ILE A 20 -11.54 3.54 2.90
CA ILE A 20 -10.91 2.36 3.50
C ILE A 20 -11.34 2.19 4.96
N TYR A 21 -11.25 3.25 5.77
CA TYR A 21 -11.60 3.16 7.19
C TYR A 21 -13.09 2.86 7.40
N ALA A 22 -13.96 3.48 6.60
CA ALA A 22 -15.41 3.32 6.73
C ALA A 22 -15.89 1.89 6.41
N ILE A 23 -15.26 1.23 5.44
CA ILE A 23 -15.63 -0.13 5.04
C ILE A 23 -14.93 -1.20 5.87
N MET A 24 -13.85 -0.88 6.58
CA MET A 24 -13.00 -1.85 7.26
C MET A 24 -13.74 -2.72 8.28
N SER A 25 -14.77 -2.18 8.93
CA SER A 25 -15.62 -2.94 9.85
C SER A 25 -16.36 -4.15 9.20
N ARG A 26 -16.46 -4.16 7.88
CA ARG A 26 -17.09 -5.25 7.10
C ARG A 26 -16.07 -6.17 6.42
N VAL A 27 -14.79 -5.87 6.58
CA VAL A 27 -13.70 -6.61 5.95
C VAL A 27 -13.19 -7.67 6.91
N SER A 28 -13.17 -8.92 6.46
CA SER A 28 -12.68 -10.05 7.25
C SER A 28 -11.18 -10.28 7.12
N LYS A 29 -10.57 -9.78 6.04
CA LYS A 29 -9.13 -9.92 5.77
C LYS A 29 -8.68 -8.88 4.76
N VAL A 30 -7.50 -8.30 5.01
CA VAL A 30 -6.82 -7.42 4.06
C VAL A 30 -5.69 -8.22 3.39
N ILE A 31 -5.64 -8.18 2.07
CA ILE A 31 -4.59 -8.83 1.29
C ILE A 31 -3.81 -7.75 0.55
N LEU A 32 -2.51 -7.67 0.81
CA LEU A 32 -1.60 -6.71 0.20
C LEU A 32 -0.52 -7.42 -0.60
N GLY A 33 0.05 -6.72 -1.57
CA GLY A 33 1.31 -7.10 -2.20
C GLY A 33 2.47 -6.36 -1.55
N ALA A 34 3.69 -6.88 -1.68
CA ALA A 34 4.90 -6.18 -1.28
C ALA A 34 5.80 -5.90 -2.48
N HIS A 35 6.50 -4.77 -2.45
CA HIS A 35 7.63 -4.49 -3.32
C HIS A 35 8.90 -5.17 -2.79
N ALA A 36 9.17 -5.01 -1.51
CA ALA A 36 10.29 -5.68 -0.82
C ALA A 36 9.89 -5.98 0.63
N ILE A 37 10.30 -7.15 1.13
CA ILE A 37 10.19 -7.53 2.54
C ILE A 37 11.59 -7.43 3.12
N ILE A 38 11.76 -6.64 4.19
CA ILE A 38 13.07 -6.35 4.77
C ILE A 38 13.34 -7.18 6.02
N ALA A 39 14.60 -7.19 6.47
CA ALA A 39 15.10 -8.11 7.51
C ALA A 39 14.40 -7.98 8.88
N ASN A 40 13.81 -6.83 9.19
CA ASN A 40 13.05 -6.64 10.43
C ASN A 40 11.59 -7.17 10.36
N GLY A 41 11.19 -7.76 9.24
CA GLY A 41 9.82 -8.22 9.00
C GLY A 41 8.85 -7.13 8.53
N GLY A 42 9.29 -5.91 8.34
CA GLY A 42 8.53 -4.86 7.68
C GLY A 42 8.60 -4.98 6.15
N MET A 43 7.83 -4.18 5.45
CA MET A 43 7.82 -4.19 4.00
C MET A 43 7.69 -2.80 3.39
N PHE A 44 8.20 -2.66 2.17
CA PHE A 44 7.83 -1.57 1.28
C PHE A 44 6.71 -2.05 0.35
N ALA A 45 5.66 -1.28 0.27
CA ALA A 45 4.51 -1.55 -0.58
C ALA A 45 4.03 -0.26 -1.26
N VAL A 46 3.18 -0.36 -2.25
CA VAL A 46 2.61 0.80 -2.94
C VAL A 46 1.89 1.71 -1.93
N THR A 47 2.02 3.01 -2.11
CA THR A 47 1.35 4.03 -1.28
C THR A 47 -0.14 3.73 -1.13
N GLY A 48 -0.64 3.89 0.10
CA GLY A 48 -1.98 3.46 0.52
C GLY A 48 -1.99 2.12 1.28
N SER A 49 -0.92 1.32 1.17
CA SER A 49 -0.81 0.05 1.90
C SER A 49 -0.71 0.26 3.41
N LEU A 50 0.03 1.29 3.86
CA LEU A 50 0.11 1.65 5.27
C LEU A 50 -1.25 2.14 5.80
N LEU A 51 -1.98 2.91 5.00
CA LEU A 51 -3.34 3.35 5.35
C LEU A 51 -4.26 2.15 5.57
N ALA A 52 -4.26 1.20 4.63
CA ALA A 52 -5.07 -0.02 4.72
C ALA A 52 -4.68 -0.87 5.93
N ALA A 53 -3.38 -1.06 6.19
CA ALA A 53 -2.88 -1.84 7.31
C ALA A 53 -3.21 -1.19 8.67
N THR A 54 -3.11 0.14 8.76
CA THR A 54 -3.47 0.89 9.98
C THR A 54 -4.97 0.82 10.25
N ALA A 55 -5.80 0.99 9.23
CA ALA A 55 -7.25 0.84 9.36
C ALA A 55 -7.63 -0.59 9.78
N ALA A 56 -6.97 -1.60 9.22
CA ALA A 56 -7.16 -3.00 9.58
C ALA A 56 -6.82 -3.26 11.05
N GLN A 57 -5.70 -2.71 11.55
CA GLN A 57 -5.31 -2.81 12.95
C GLN A 57 -6.37 -2.20 13.88
N ALA A 58 -6.90 -1.02 13.55
CA ALA A 58 -7.95 -0.37 14.34
C ALA A 58 -9.24 -1.20 14.45
N HIS A 59 -9.52 -2.04 13.45
CA HIS A 59 -10.68 -2.92 13.40
C HIS A 59 -10.37 -4.37 13.75
N SER A 60 -9.14 -4.69 14.19
CA SER A 60 -8.68 -6.05 14.45
C SER A 60 -8.82 -7.00 13.25
N THR A 61 -8.70 -6.45 12.05
CA THR A 61 -8.78 -7.21 10.80
C THR A 61 -7.38 -7.69 10.43
N PRO A 62 -7.16 -9.00 10.18
CA PRO A 62 -5.85 -9.52 9.85
C PRO A 62 -5.36 -9.05 8.47
N VAL A 63 -4.09 -8.65 8.41
CA VAL A 63 -3.39 -8.27 7.19
C VAL A 63 -2.48 -9.41 6.74
N VAL A 64 -2.68 -9.87 5.52
CA VAL A 64 -1.89 -10.92 4.88
C VAL A 64 -1.19 -10.32 3.67
N VAL A 65 0.09 -10.61 3.53
CA VAL A 65 0.91 -10.10 2.43
C VAL A 65 1.30 -11.26 1.52
N CYS A 66 0.97 -11.14 0.25
CA CYS A 66 1.34 -12.10 -0.78
C CYS A 66 2.51 -11.56 -1.60
N ALA A 67 3.64 -12.22 -1.56
CA ALA A 67 4.84 -11.80 -2.29
C ALA A 67 5.70 -13.00 -2.71
N GLY A 68 6.34 -12.91 -3.87
CA GLY A 68 7.33 -13.90 -4.27
C GLY A 68 8.55 -13.86 -3.33
N GLN A 69 9.14 -15.02 -3.07
CA GLN A 69 10.31 -15.16 -2.18
C GLN A 69 11.48 -14.27 -2.60
N PHE A 70 11.65 -14.01 -3.90
CA PHE A 70 12.70 -13.13 -4.44
C PHE A 70 12.59 -11.67 -3.97
N LYS A 71 11.48 -11.28 -3.35
CA LYS A 71 11.27 -9.95 -2.76
C LYS A 71 11.77 -9.83 -1.32
N ILE A 72 12.20 -10.94 -0.73
CA ILE A 72 12.79 -10.94 0.61
C ILE A 72 14.24 -10.46 0.50
N THR A 73 14.58 -9.42 1.23
CA THR A 73 15.90 -8.80 1.21
C THR A 73 16.49 -8.71 2.61
N PRO A 74 17.82 -8.89 2.78
CA PRO A 74 18.49 -8.74 4.06
C PRO A 74 18.69 -7.27 4.49
N LEU A 75 18.21 -6.33 3.70
CA LEU A 75 18.34 -4.91 4.02
C LEU A 75 17.55 -4.56 5.28
N TRP A 76 18.10 -3.59 6.03
CA TRP A 76 17.43 -2.99 7.18
C TRP A 76 16.99 -1.59 6.82
N ASN A 77 15.79 -1.21 7.27
CA ASN A 77 15.40 0.18 7.27
C ASN A 77 15.99 0.85 8.52
N LEU A 78 17.10 1.54 8.35
CA LEU A 78 17.79 2.24 9.43
C LEU A 78 17.06 3.52 9.86
N TYR A 79 16.26 4.08 8.96
CA TYR A 79 15.51 5.31 9.19
C TYR A 79 14.06 5.07 8.78
N GLN A 80 13.14 5.26 9.70
CA GLN A 80 11.70 5.30 9.41
C GLN A 80 11.32 6.62 8.71
N ASP A 81 12.24 7.18 7.97
CA ASP A 81 12.09 8.46 7.33
C ASP A 81 11.56 8.28 5.90
N HIS A 82 10.58 9.09 5.55
CA HIS A 82 10.01 9.16 4.21
C HIS A 82 11.02 9.61 3.13
N SER A 83 12.18 10.12 3.53
CA SER A 83 13.23 10.60 2.63
C SER A 83 13.87 9.51 1.75
N ALA A 84 13.68 8.24 2.08
CA ALA A 84 14.18 7.11 1.29
C ALA A 84 13.16 6.56 0.29
N LEU A 85 11.99 7.18 0.16
CA LEU A 85 10.93 6.73 -0.71
C LEU A 85 11.09 7.36 -2.10
N ASP A 86 10.95 6.53 -3.13
CA ASP A 86 10.86 7.00 -4.51
C ASP A 86 9.58 7.82 -4.69
N PHE A 87 9.68 8.84 -5.53
CA PHE A 87 8.55 9.68 -5.89
C PHE A 87 8.01 9.28 -7.26
N SER A 88 6.69 9.22 -7.36
CA SER A 88 5.98 9.03 -8.60
C SER A 88 5.77 10.36 -9.32
N ASP A 89 5.32 10.29 -10.56
CA ASP A 89 5.01 11.46 -11.37
C ASP A 89 3.96 12.35 -10.68
N PRO A 90 4.28 13.62 -10.41
CA PRO A 90 3.35 14.56 -9.78
C PRO A 90 2.13 14.85 -10.66
N SER A 91 2.21 14.68 -11.98
CA SER A 91 1.09 14.93 -12.90
C SER A 91 -0.13 14.05 -12.65
N SER A 92 0.05 12.91 -11.96
CA SER A 92 -1.06 12.04 -11.55
C SER A 92 -1.90 12.62 -10.40
N VAL A 93 -1.35 13.58 -9.65
CA VAL A 93 -2.03 14.27 -8.55
C VAL A 93 -2.55 15.62 -9.01
N LEU A 94 -1.73 16.38 -9.74
CA LEU A 94 -2.07 17.69 -10.27
C LEU A 94 -1.62 17.77 -11.74
N GLY A 95 -2.59 17.79 -12.66
CA GLY A 95 -2.35 17.84 -14.08
C GLY A 95 -1.74 19.20 -14.52
N PHE A 96 -0.88 19.18 -15.53
CA PHE A 96 -0.30 20.39 -16.11
C PHE A 96 -1.35 21.39 -16.65
N GLU A 97 -2.59 20.93 -16.84
CA GLU A 97 -3.71 21.72 -17.32
C GLU A 97 -4.24 22.72 -16.29
N GLU A 98 -3.87 22.55 -15.01
CA GLU A 98 -4.30 23.42 -13.89
C GLU A 98 -3.58 24.78 -13.86
N GLY A 99 -2.79 25.07 -14.89
CA GLY A 99 -2.25 26.40 -15.20
C GLY A 99 -1.39 27.00 -14.07
N THR A 100 -1.81 28.16 -13.56
CA THR A 100 -1.04 28.91 -12.54
C THR A 100 -0.90 28.22 -11.20
N LEU A 101 -1.64 27.17 -10.93
CA LEU A 101 -1.54 26.39 -9.69
C LEU A 101 -0.27 25.54 -9.68
N VAL A 102 0.12 25.01 -10.83
CA VAL A 102 1.34 24.21 -11.01
C VAL A 102 2.59 24.98 -10.61
N ASP A 103 2.62 26.29 -10.88
CA ASP A 103 3.76 27.15 -10.56
C ASP A 103 3.85 27.54 -9.07
N LYS A 104 2.80 27.29 -8.30
CA LYS A 104 2.66 27.78 -6.92
C LYS A 104 2.62 26.71 -5.86
N VAL A 105 2.46 25.45 -6.27
CA VAL A 105 2.25 24.30 -5.36
C VAL A 105 3.28 23.23 -5.65
N ASP A 106 4.04 22.85 -4.63
CA ASP A 106 4.89 21.67 -4.68
C ASP A 106 4.04 20.39 -4.49
N VAL A 107 4.10 19.50 -5.46
CA VAL A 107 3.38 18.21 -5.41
C VAL A 107 4.33 17.12 -4.96
N ILE A 108 4.01 16.47 -3.83
CA ILE A 108 4.73 15.32 -3.31
C ILE A 108 3.87 14.08 -3.53
N ASN A 109 4.35 13.17 -4.37
CA ASN A 109 3.66 11.92 -4.69
C ASN A 109 4.58 10.72 -4.41
N PRO A 110 4.65 10.22 -3.16
CA PRO A 110 5.48 9.09 -2.81
C PRO A 110 4.96 7.82 -3.49
N TYR A 111 5.87 6.99 -4.00
CA TYR A 111 5.51 5.75 -4.68
C TYR A 111 5.27 4.60 -3.70
N TYR A 112 6.01 4.56 -2.59
CA TYR A 112 5.96 3.48 -1.61
C TYR A 112 5.65 3.97 -0.21
N ASP A 113 4.96 3.10 0.54
CA ASP A 113 4.81 3.15 1.99
C ASP A 113 5.74 2.15 2.65
N TYR A 114 6.28 2.51 3.81
CA TYR A 114 6.86 1.55 4.72
C TYR A 114 5.80 1.03 5.69
N VAL A 115 5.50 -0.25 5.61
CA VAL A 115 4.58 -0.94 6.54
C VAL A 115 5.38 -1.67 7.59
N ARG A 116 5.16 -1.30 8.85
CA ARG A 116 5.86 -1.89 10.01
C ARG A 116 5.46 -3.36 10.20
N PRO A 117 6.36 -4.18 10.78
CA PRO A 117 6.09 -5.60 10.98
C PRO A 117 4.90 -5.90 11.91
N ASP A 118 4.63 -5.03 12.88
CA ASP A 118 3.50 -5.16 13.82
C ASP A 118 2.11 -5.02 13.15
N LEU A 119 2.06 -4.48 11.94
CA LEU A 119 0.85 -4.33 11.13
C LEU A 119 0.58 -5.55 10.23
N VAL A 120 1.54 -6.45 10.09
CA VAL A 120 1.44 -7.61 9.20
C VAL A 120 1.28 -8.89 10.02
N HIS A 121 0.21 -9.64 9.76
CA HIS A 121 -0.08 -10.88 10.48
C HIS A 121 0.59 -12.10 9.85
N ALA A 122 0.70 -12.12 8.53
CA ALA A 122 1.31 -13.24 7.82
C ALA A 122 1.86 -12.81 6.46
N TYR A 123 2.96 -13.45 6.06
CA TYR A 123 3.49 -13.42 4.71
C TYR A 123 3.22 -14.76 4.04
N ILE A 124 2.68 -14.72 2.82
CA ILE A 124 2.47 -15.90 1.98
C ILE A 124 3.44 -15.76 0.80
N THR A 125 4.30 -16.73 0.66
CA THR A 125 5.29 -16.82 -0.41
C THR A 125 5.06 -18.06 -1.27
N ASN A 126 5.82 -18.18 -2.36
CA ASN A 126 5.71 -19.32 -3.29
C ASN A 126 6.53 -20.54 -2.86
N GLU A 127 7.10 -20.52 -1.67
CA GLU A 127 7.71 -21.68 -0.97
C GLU A 127 7.47 -21.60 0.52
#